data_e46a1ae908bf24f311606efb7581de66
#
_entry.id   e46a1ae908bf24f311606efb7581de66
#
_cell.length_a   1.000
_cell.length_b   1.000
_cell.length_c   1.000
_cell.angle_alpha   90.00
_cell.angle_beta   90.00
_cell.angle_gamma   90.00
#
_symmetry.space_group_name_H-M   'P 1'
#
loop_
_entity.id
_entity.type
_entity.pdbx_description
1 polymer ?
#
loop_
_entity_poly.entity_id
_entity_poly.type
_entity_poly.pdbx_seq_one_letter_code
_entity_poly.pdbx_strand_id
1 'polypeptide(L)'
;MHAWTKTGEPTNHPEPWGIPGSFSTLCLFPNQSIPFRQDYLQRLIDSATLLQQAWIPDLEFIEKKLDEYLSSSKISEGLVRVCLFEDS
;
A
#
# COMPACT_ATOMS: atom_id res chain seq x y z
N MET A 1 -3.70 11.60 -0.32
CA MET A 1 -3.30 10.23 -0.73
C MET A 1 -1.93 10.29 -1.40
N HIS A 2 -1.08 9.34 -1.08
CA HIS A 2 0.21 9.20 -1.76
C HIS A 2 0.13 8.06 -2.75
N ALA A 3 0.65 8.27 -3.97
CA ALA A 3 0.63 7.25 -5.01
C ALA A 3 1.99 7.14 -5.68
N TRP A 4 2.32 5.94 -6.13
CA TRP A 4 3.57 5.65 -6.84
C TRP A 4 3.30 4.77 -8.06
N THR A 5 4.09 4.98 -9.10
CA THR A 5 4.08 4.10 -10.27
C THR A 5 4.76 2.78 -9.96
N LYS A 6 4.65 1.81 -10.87
CA LYS A 6 5.32 0.52 -10.71
C LYS A 6 6.85 0.61 -10.64
N THR A 7 7.43 1.72 -11.11
CA THR A 7 8.87 1.95 -11.01
C THR A 7 9.26 2.64 -9.71
N GLY A 8 8.28 2.95 -8.85
CA GLY A 8 8.51 3.56 -7.55
C GLY A 8 8.56 5.08 -7.57
N GLU A 9 8.20 5.72 -8.66
CA GLU A 9 8.20 7.16 -8.76
C GLU A 9 6.89 7.74 -8.24
N PRO A 10 6.94 8.84 -7.47
CA PRO A 10 5.71 9.50 -7.01
C PRO A 10 4.87 9.98 -8.18
N THR A 11 3.58 9.87 -8.04
CA THR A 11 2.64 10.32 -9.06
C THR A 11 1.40 10.91 -8.40
N ASN A 12 0.69 11.74 -9.14
CA ASN A 12 -0.61 12.23 -8.72
C ASN A 12 -1.69 11.36 -9.32
N HIS A 13 -2.56 10.83 -8.46
CA HIS A 13 -3.66 9.99 -8.92
C HIS A 13 -4.88 10.26 -8.04
N PRO A 14 -6.08 10.35 -8.62
CA PRO A 14 -7.29 10.41 -7.80
C PRO A 14 -7.46 9.14 -6.98
N GLU A 15 -8.26 9.21 -5.93
CA GLU A 15 -8.50 8.05 -5.09
C GLU A 15 -9.04 6.88 -5.93
N PRO A 16 -8.56 5.64 -5.65
CA PRO A 16 -8.86 4.48 -6.50
C PRO A 16 -10.23 3.86 -6.28
N TRP A 17 -11.16 4.60 -5.73
CA TRP A 17 -12.51 4.09 -5.48
C TRP A 17 -13.22 3.80 -6.80
N GLY A 18 -13.68 2.57 -6.97
CA GLY A 18 -14.30 2.13 -8.20
C GLY A 18 -13.34 1.59 -9.24
N ILE A 19 -12.04 1.61 -8.98
CA ILE A 19 -11.04 0.98 -9.84
C ILE A 19 -10.74 -0.42 -9.31
N PRO A 20 -10.77 -1.47 -10.16
CA PRO A 20 -10.45 -2.81 -9.68
C PRO A 20 -9.04 -2.89 -9.10
N GLY A 21 -8.92 -3.55 -7.97
CA GLY A 21 -7.62 -3.70 -7.32
C GLY A 21 -7.76 -4.40 -5.98
N SER A 22 -6.67 -4.50 -5.25
CA SER A 22 -6.64 -5.07 -3.91
C SER A 22 -6.23 -4.02 -2.90
N PHE A 23 -6.68 -4.20 -1.67
CA PHE A 23 -6.31 -3.28 -0.60
C PHE A 23 -6.18 -4.01 0.72
N SER A 24 -5.45 -3.39 1.65
CA SER A 24 -5.33 -3.85 3.02
C SER A 24 -5.37 -2.64 3.94
N THR A 25 -6.04 -2.78 5.08
CA THR A 25 -6.11 -1.74 6.10
C THR A 25 -5.24 -2.16 7.27
N LEU A 26 -4.29 -1.31 7.64
CA LEU A 26 -3.34 -1.57 8.70
C LEU A 26 -3.65 -0.67 9.88
N CYS A 27 -3.50 -1.20 11.09
CA CYS A 27 -3.65 -0.41 12.31
C CYS A 27 -2.28 0.13 12.72
N LEU A 28 -2.18 1.46 12.83
CA LEU A 28 -0.95 2.15 13.21
C LEU A 28 -1.06 2.55 14.68
N PHE A 29 -0.14 2.04 15.49
CA PHE A 29 -0.04 2.38 16.90
C PHE A 29 0.98 3.50 17.11
N PRO A 30 0.99 4.13 18.30
CA PRO A 30 1.99 5.16 18.60
C PRO A 30 3.41 4.69 18.28
N ASN A 31 4.26 5.63 17.84
CA ASN A 31 5.61 5.37 17.34
C ASN A 31 5.64 4.65 15.99
N GLN A 32 4.53 4.74 15.24
CA GLN A 32 4.41 4.16 13.91
C GLN A 32 4.62 2.64 13.88
N SER A 33 4.24 1.97 14.97
CA SER A 33 4.29 0.51 15.03
C SER A 33 3.07 -0.09 14.33
N ILE A 34 3.29 -1.08 13.47
CA ILE A 34 2.23 -1.81 12.77
C ILE A 34 2.40 -3.30 13.07
N PRO A 35 1.61 -3.86 14.01
CA PRO A 35 1.67 -5.29 14.30
C PRO A 35 1.32 -6.11 13.08
N PHE A 36 2.03 -7.23 12.87
CA PHE A 36 1.80 -8.16 11.77
C PHE A 36 1.88 -7.51 10.38
N ARG A 37 2.69 -6.46 10.27
CA ARG A 37 2.82 -5.68 9.04
C ARG A 37 3.12 -6.56 7.83
N GLN A 38 4.09 -7.46 7.92
CA GLN A 38 4.47 -8.32 6.81
C GLN A 38 3.34 -9.26 6.39
N ASP A 39 2.60 -9.79 7.35
CA ASP A 39 1.46 -10.67 7.07
C ASP A 39 0.36 -9.94 6.31
N TYR A 40 0.04 -8.72 6.71
CA TYR A 40 -0.98 -7.91 6.03
C TYR A 40 -0.54 -7.54 4.61
N LEU A 41 0.70 -7.15 4.44
CA LEU A 41 1.22 -6.79 3.13
C LEU A 41 1.34 -8.01 2.21
N GLN A 42 1.69 -9.18 2.76
CA GLN A 42 1.72 -10.41 1.99
C GLN A 42 0.31 -10.80 1.52
N ARG A 43 -0.70 -10.63 2.36
CA ARG A 43 -2.09 -10.87 1.97
C ARG A 43 -2.51 -9.94 0.83
N LEU A 44 -2.04 -8.71 0.84
CA LEU A 44 -2.31 -7.76 -0.23
C LEU A 44 -1.74 -8.27 -1.55
N ILE A 45 -0.50 -8.77 -1.54
CA ILE A 45 0.16 -9.35 -2.71
C ILE A 45 -0.60 -10.59 -3.17
N ASP A 46 -0.99 -11.46 -2.25
CA ASP A 46 -1.74 -12.67 -2.57
C ASP A 46 -3.08 -12.34 -3.23
N SER A 47 -3.76 -11.31 -2.73
CA SER A 47 -5.02 -10.84 -3.32
C SER A 47 -4.81 -10.32 -4.74
N ALA A 48 -3.75 -9.56 -4.97
CA ALA A 48 -3.41 -9.07 -6.30
C ALA A 48 -3.13 -10.23 -7.26
N THR A 49 -2.47 -11.27 -6.77
CA THR A 49 -2.21 -12.49 -7.54
C THR A 49 -3.51 -13.19 -7.93
N LEU A 50 -4.44 -13.32 -6.98
CA LEU A 50 -5.75 -13.94 -7.24
C LEU A 50 -6.57 -13.13 -8.25
N LEU A 51 -6.45 -11.81 -8.23
CA LEU A 51 -7.13 -10.93 -9.17
C LEU A 51 -6.42 -10.87 -10.53
N GLN A 52 -5.31 -11.57 -10.68
CA GLN A 52 -4.53 -11.63 -11.93
C GLN A 52 -4.13 -10.25 -12.43
N GLN A 53 -3.73 -9.38 -11.50
CA GLN A 53 -3.24 -8.06 -11.86
C GLN A 53 -1.96 -8.19 -12.71
N ALA A 54 -1.82 -7.32 -13.71
CA ALA A 54 -0.71 -7.42 -14.66
C ALA A 54 0.64 -7.14 -14.01
N TRP A 55 0.66 -6.32 -12.97
CA TRP A 55 1.88 -6.04 -12.22
C TRP A 55 1.62 -6.25 -10.73
N ILE A 56 2.48 -7.03 -10.10
CA ILE A 56 2.39 -7.34 -8.68
C ILE A 56 3.75 -7.02 -8.06
N PRO A 57 3.82 -6.05 -7.14
CA PRO A 57 5.08 -5.72 -6.48
C PRO A 57 5.50 -6.82 -5.51
N ASP A 58 6.79 -6.87 -5.21
CA ASP A 58 7.24 -7.73 -4.12
C ASP A 58 7.04 -7.04 -2.77
N LEU A 59 7.20 -7.83 -1.70
CA LEU A 59 6.99 -7.34 -0.34
C LEU A 59 7.94 -6.19 0.00
N GLU A 60 9.18 -6.28 -0.42
CA GLU A 60 10.19 -5.26 -0.14
C GLU A 60 9.81 -3.91 -0.73
N PHE A 61 9.31 -3.92 -1.96
CA PHE A 61 8.86 -2.69 -2.63
C PHE A 61 7.75 -2.01 -1.82
N ILE A 62 6.74 -2.78 -1.41
CA ILE A 62 5.61 -2.24 -0.66
C ILE A 62 6.06 -1.71 0.70
N GLU A 63 6.92 -2.45 1.40
CA GLU A 63 7.42 -2.01 2.71
C GLU A 63 8.22 -0.72 2.59
N LYS A 64 9.04 -0.59 1.55
CA LYS A 64 9.81 0.61 1.32
C LYS A 64 8.91 1.82 1.09
N LYS A 65 7.86 1.67 0.27
CA LYS A 65 6.92 2.75 -0.01
C LYS A 65 6.09 3.12 1.22
N LEU A 66 5.70 2.13 2.01
CA LEU A 66 5.01 2.39 3.27
C LEU A 66 5.91 3.17 4.24
N ASP A 67 7.18 2.80 4.36
CA ASP A 67 8.13 3.51 5.20
C ASP A 67 8.34 4.95 4.73
N GLU A 68 8.43 5.17 3.43
CA GLU A 68 8.53 6.52 2.88
C GLU A 68 7.31 7.37 3.25
N TYR A 69 6.13 6.78 3.13
CA TYR A 69 4.88 7.46 3.50
C TYR A 69 4.86 7.82 4.99
N LEU A 70 5.18 6.86 5.85
CA LEU A 70 5.17 7.07 7.30
C LEU A 70 6.20 8.11 7.71
N SER A 71 7.37 8.14 7.06
CA SER A 71 8.41 9.11 7.36
C SER A 71 8.02 10.54 6.97
N SER A 72 7.26 10.70 5.90
CA SER A 72 6.81 12.02 5.43
C SER A 72 5.50 12.45 6.09
N SER A 73 4.77 11.52 6.70
CA SER A 73 3.49 11.80 7.35
C SER A 73 3.68 12.18 8.80
N LYS A 74 2.82 13.04 9.31
CA LYS A 74 2.82 13.42 10.73
C LYS A 74 1.85 12.54 11.54
N ILE A 75 1.29 11.51 10.91
CA ILE A 75 0.36 10.60 11.59
C ILE A 75 1.17 9.68 12.49
N SER A 76 0.82 9.64 13.77
CA SER A 76 1.46 8.75 14.75
C SER A 76 0.61 7.54 15.10
N GLU A 77 -0.69 7.58 14.81
CA GLU A 77 -1.59 6.47 15.06
C GLU A 77 -2.83 6.60 14.19
N GLY A 78 -3.57 5.51 14.01
CA GLY A 78 -4.79 5.50 13.23
C GLY A 78 -4.83 4.31 12.27
N LEU A 79 -5.55 4.48 11.16
CA LEU A 79 -5.64 3.45 10.13
C LEU A 79 -4.92 3.91 8.87
N VAL A 80 -4.15 3.00 8.29
CA VAL A 80 -3.46 3.21 7.01
C VAL A 80 -3.99 2.19 6.02
N ARG A 81 -4.44 2.66 4.85
CA ARG A 81 -4.90 1.77 3.79
C ARG A 81 -3.89 1.74 2.66
N VAL A 82 -3.49 0.54 2.29
CA VAL A 82 -2.57 0.31 1.17
C VAL A 82 -3.37 -0.31 0.04
N CYS A 83 -3.31 0.27 -1.14
CA CYS A 83 -4.05 -0.20 -2.30
C CYS A 83 -3.10 -0.51 -3.45
N LEU A 84 -3.37 -1.64 -4.13
CA LEU A 84 -2.73 -1.98 -5.39
C LEU A 84 -3.81 -1.97 -6.46
N PHE A 85 -3.69 -1.10 -7.45
CA PHE A 85 -4.68 -1.00 -8.51
C PHE A 85 -4.00 -0.68 -9.83
N GLU A 86 -4.68 -0.99 -10.91
CA GLU A 86 -4.20 -0.71 -12.25
C GLU A 86 -5.01 0.44 -12.84
N ASP A 87 -4.29 1.43 -13.35
CA ASP A 87 -4.87 2.55 -14.06
C ASP A 87 -4.75 2.26 -15.55
N SER A 88 -5.88 2.17 -16.20
CA SER A 88 -5.92 1.87 -17.64
C SER A 88 -5.78 3.13 -18.48
#